data_102c6b6aeb5f6c445d00d5fb12870c15
#
_entry.id   102c6b6aeb5f6c445d00d5fb12870c15
#
_cell.length_a   1.000
_cell.length_b   1.000
_cell.length_c   1.000
_cell.angle_alpha   90.00
_cell.angle_beta   90.00
_cell.angle_gamma   90.00
#
_symmetry.space_group_name_H-M   'P 1'
#
loop_
_entity.id
_entity.type
_entity.pdbx_description
1 polymer ?
#
loop_
_entity_poly.entity_id
_entity_poly.type
_entity_poly.pdbx_seq_one_letter_code
_entity_poly.pdbx_strand_id
1 'polypeptide(L)'
;MAEYTADSIEVLSGLEPVQRRPGMYTDTTRPNHLGQEAIDNSVDEALAGHANTIEVVLHADQSLEVIDNGRGMPVDIHPEEGIPGVELIMTKLHAGGKFSNKNYQFSGGLHGVGISVVNALSSRVEISVRRGGKMHEIAFENGEKVSDLQVTGTVGQRNTGTRVHFWPDAKYFDSAKFSVSRLRYQLRAKAVLCPGLTIVFKDKVNDTEDTWLYTGGLRDYLKEALQGWQQLPDEPFTGQLHTDSEGADWAVTWLPEGGEGVSESYVNLIPTAQGGTHVNGLRQGLLEALREFCEFRNLLPRGVRLTPEDIWERCAFILSVKMADPQFSGQTKERLSSRQSAGFVSNAVKDAFSLWLNVHTDQAEQIAELCIASAQKRLRAAKRVVRKRVTQGPALPGKLADCSSQDPSRGELFLVEGDSAGGSAKQARDREFQAIMPLRGKILNTWEVDSDQILASQEIHDITVALGVDPGATDLSSLRYGKVCILADADSDGLHIATLLCALLVKHFRPLVEAGHVFVAMPPLYRIDVGKEVFYALDESEKDSILDRIEKEKRRGKISVQRFKGLGEMNPLQLRETTMDPNTRRLVCLTVEDLEQTDALMDMLLAKKRSSDRKEWLESKGNLVDLA
;
A
#
# COMPACT_ATOMS: atom_id res chain seq x y z
N MET A 1 -12.44 -14.46 -41.56
CA MET A 1 -11.62 -13.69 -40.59
C MET A 1 -11.80 -12.24 -41.03
N ALA A 2 -12.26 -11.38 -40.14
CA ALA A 2 -12.32 -9.95 -40.45
C ALA A 2 -10.87 -9.47 -40.61
N GLU A 3 -10.58 -8.79 -41.72
CA GLU A 3 -9.29 -8.20 -42.01
C GLU A 3 -9.02 -7.09 -40.98
N TYR A 4 -7.89 -7.15 -40.25
CA TYR A 4 -7.48 -6.11 -39.31
C TYR A 4 -6.91 -4.94 -40.11
N THR A 5 -7.76 -3.91 -40.31
CA THR A 5 -7.43 -2.70 -41.08
C THR A 5 -7.43 -1.47 -40.17
N ALA A 6 -6.97 -0.34 -40.66
CA ALA A 6 -6.98 0.93 -39.92
C ALA A 6 -8.39 1.32 -39.43
N ASP A 7 -9.44 0.92 -40.12
CA ASP A 7 -10.85 1.14 -39.75
C ASP A 7 -11.26 0.38 -38.47
N SER A 8 -10.46 -0.63 -38.05
CA SER A 8 -10.68 -1.37 -36.81
C SER A 8 -10.01 -0.70 -35.58
N ILE A 9 -9.29 0.41 -35.78
CA ILE A 9 -8.66 1.18 -34.74
C ILE A 9 -9.67 2.20 -34.20
N GLU A 10 -10.11 1.98 -32.95
CA GLU A 10 -11.01 2.89 -32.26
C GLU A 10 -10.20 3.98 -31.53
N VAL A 11 -10.55 5.25 -31.77
CA VAL A 11 -9.92 6.40 -31.08
C VAL A 11 -10.90 6.94 -30.05
N LEU A 12 -10.51 6.82 -28.76
CA LEU A 12 -11.29 7.34 -27.65
C LEU A 12 -10.99 8.83 -27.42
N SER A 13 -12.01 9.61 -27.09
CA SER A 13 -11.89 11.05 -26.83
C SER A 13 -12.47 11.45 -25.47
N GLY A 14 -12.10 12.64 -24.98
CA GLY A 14 -12.63 13.20 -23.73
C GLY A 14 -12.35 12.30 -22.52
N LEU A 15 -13.39 11.93 -21.77
CA LEU A 15 -13.34 11.08 -20.59
C LEU A 15 -13.58 9.58 -20.86
N GLU A 16 -13.91 9.22 -22.10
CA GLU A 16 -14.19 7.84 -22.51
C GLU A 16 -13.04 6.85 -22.18
N PRO A 17 -11.74 7.21 -22.37
CA PRO A 17 -10.62 6.33 -21.98
C PRO A 17 -10.64 5.93 -20.51
N VAL A 18 -11.02 6.87 -19.63
CA VAL A 18 -11.13 6.64 -18.17
C VAL A 18 -12.27 5.68 -17.87
N GLN A 19 -13.43 5.91 -18.48
CA GLN A 19 -14.63 5.10 -18.25
C GLN A 19 -14.47 3.66 -18.78
N ARG A 20 -13.74 3.48 -19.88
CA ARG A 20 -13.49 2.13 -20.46
C ARG A 20 -12.41 1.35 -19.72
N ARG A 21 -11.41 2.03 -19.14
CA ARG A 21 -10.29 1.40 -18.43
C ARG A 21 -9.95 2.14 -17.14
N PRO A 22 -10.87 2.15 -16.15
CA PRO A 22 -10.69 2.92 -14.92
C PRO A 22 -9.44 2.52 -14.14
N GLY A 23 -9.07 1.23 -14.14
CA GLY A 23 -7.87 0.73 -13.46
C GLY A 23 -6.53 1.27 -13.99
N MET A 24 -6.51 1.96 -15.14
CA MET A 24 -5.32 2.70 -15.61
C MET A 24 -5.17 4.07 -14.92
N TYR A 25 -6.22 4.60 -14.33
CA TYR A 25 -6.28 5.96 -13.80
C TYR A 25 -6.52 6.01 -12.29
N THR A 26 -7.12 4.98 -11.72
CA THR A 26 -7.48 4.92 -10.29
C THR A 26 -7.44 3.50 -9.74
N ASP A 27 -7.40 3.39 -8.41
CA ASP A 27 -7.69 2.14 -7.70
C ASP A 27 -9.19 1.87 -7.79
N THR A 28 -9.57 0.74 -8.37
CA THR A 28 -10.98 0.34 -8.58
C THR A 28 -11.55 -0.51 -7.44
N THR A 29 -10.77 -0.82 -6.41
CA THR A 29 -11.28 -1.58 -5.26
C THR A 29 -12.30 -0.77 -4.46
N ARG A 30 -12.01 0.54 -4.24
CA ARG A 30 -12.88 1.48 -3.52
C ARG A 30 -12.69 2.90 -4.06
N PRO A 31 -13.69 3.80 -3.88
CA PRO A 31 -13.61 5.17 -4.38
C PRO A 31 -12.66 6.09 -3.59
N ASN A 32 -11.88 5.56 -2.64
CA ASN A 32 -10.98 6.36 -1.80
C ASN A 32 -9.97 7.19 -2.60
N HIS A 33 -9.49 6.67 -3.73
CA HIS A 33 -8.55 7.39 -4.58
C HIS A 33 -9.20 8.60 -5.27
N LEU A 34 -10.51 8.51 -5.64
CA LEU A 34 -11.24 9.68 -6.14
C LEU A 34 -11.35 10.76 -5.05
N GLY A 35 -11.63 10.33 -3.80
CA GLY A 35 -11.62 11.24 -2.64
C GLY A 35 -10.26 11.91 -2.46
N GLN A 36 -9.19 11.15 -2.58
CA GLN A 36 -7.83 11.68 -2.49
C GLN A 36 -7.56 12.75 -3.56
N GLU A 37 -7.93 12.55 -4.81
CA GLU A 37 -7.72 13.52 -5.89
C GLU A 37 -8.47 14.84 -5.64
N ALA A 38 -9.70 14.77 -5.11
CA ALA A 38 -10.46 15.96 -4.75
C ALA A 38 -9.83 16.70 -3.54
N ILE A 39 -9.40 15.95 -2.51
CA ILE A 39 -8.73 16.49 -1.32
C ILE A 39 -7.38 17.12 -1.70
N ASP A 40 -6.59 16.45 -2.54
CA ASP A 40 -5.26 16.93 -2.95
C ASP A 40 -5.34 18.27 -3.70
N ASN A 41 -6.40 18.53 -4.45
CA ASN A 41 -6.62 19.84 -5.07
C ASN A 41 -6.81 20.97 -4.04
N SER A 42 -7.58 20.71 -2.98
CA SER A 42 -7.77 21.66 -1.89
C SER A 42 -6.49 21.85 -1.05
N VAL A 43 -5.73 20.79 -0.86
CA VAL A 43 -4.44 20.83 -0.16
C VAL A 43 -3.38 21.59 -0.97
N ASP A 44 -3.38 21.50 -2.30
CA ASP A 44 -2.50 22.30 -3.16
C ASP A 44 -2.77 23.80 -3.01
N GLU A 45 -4.02 24.24 -2.80
CA GLU A 45 -4.34 25.63 -2.44
C GLU A 45 -3.76 26.02 -1.08
N ALA A 46 -3.74 25.10 -0.12
CA ALA A 46 -3.12 25.34 1.19
C ALA A 46 -1.59 25.43 1.09
N LEU A 47 -0.95 24.55 0.32
CA LEU A 47 0.49 24.62 0.04
C LEU A 47 0.90 25.91 -0.64
N ALA A 48 0.06 26.43 -1.53
CA ALA A 48 0.26 27.70 -2.19
C ALA A 48 -0.04 28.92 -1.28
N GLY A 49 -0.43 28.69 -0.01
CA GLY A 49 -0.72 29.72 0.97
C GLY A 49 -2.08 30.41 0.81
N HIS A 50 -2.98 29.83 0.02
CA HIS A 50 -4.28 30.45 -0.30
C HIS A 50 -5.44 29.86 0.51
N ALA A 51 -5.30 28.66 1.05
CA ALA A 51 -6.27 28.02 1.93
C ALA A 51 -5.68 27.73 3.31
N ASN A 52 -6.49 27.77 4.35
CA ASN A 52 -6.12 27.37 5.70
C ASN A 52 -7.16 26.47 6.37
N THR A 53 -8.23 26.15 5.66
CA THR A 53 -9.30 25.26 6.16
C THR A 53 -9.82 24.40 5.02
N ILE A 54 -9.90 23.10 5.28
CA ILE A 54 -10.51 22.12 4.39
C ILE A 54 -11.54 21.34 5.22
N GLU A 55 -12.76 21.25 4.71
CA GLU A 55 -13.81 20.40 5.28
C GLU A 55 -14.12 19.26 4.31
N VAL A 56 -14.17 18.04 4.82
CA VAL A 56 -14.53 16.84 4.07
C VAL A 56 -15.73 16.19 4.73
N VAL A 57 -16.78 15.94 3.97
CA VAL A 57 -18.01 15.33 4.47
C VAL A 57 -18.29 14.05 3.72
N LEU A 58 -18.29 12.93 4.42
CA LEU A 58 -18.77 11.64 3.90
C LEU A 58 -20.27 11.54 4.26
N HIS A 59 -21.12 11.58 3.25
CA HIS A 59 -22.55 11.49 3.41
C HIS A 59 -23.05 10.05 3.59
N ALA A 60 -24.25 9.89 4.14
CA ALA A 60 -24.87 8.58 4.40
C ALA A 60 -25.10 7.78 3.10
N ASP A 61 -25.29 8.45 1.96
CA ASP A 61 -25.46 7.86 0.63
C ASP A 61 -24.12 7.48 -0.04
N GLN A 62 -23.00 7.56 0.70
CA GLN A 62 -21.65 7.32 0.21
C GLN A 62 -21.16 8.35 -0.83
N SER A 63 -21.77 9.53 -0.92
CA SER A 63 -21.17 10.66 -1.63
C SER A 63 -20.11 11.34 -0.76
N LEU A 64 -19.14 11.97 -1.39
CA LEU A 64 -18.08 12.71 -0.71
C LEU A 64 -18.10 14.18 -1.14
N GLU A 65 -18.03 15.06 -0.17
CA GLU A 65 -17.99 16.50 -0.36
C GLU A 65 -16.67 17.05 0.21
N VAL A 66 -15.96 17.85 -0.59
CA VAL A 66 -14.71 18.50 -0.20
C VAL A 66 -14.88 20.00 -0.39
N ILE A 67 -14.61 20.78 0.65
CA ILE A 67 -14.78 22.22 0.69
C ILE A 67 -13.48 22.86 1.16
N ASP A 68 -12.97 23.83 0.41
CA ASP A 68 -11.85 24.66 0.82
C ASP A 68 -12.19 26.15 0.87
N ASN A 69 -11.34 26.93 1.51
CA ASN A 69 -11.41 28.38 1.53
C ASN A 69 -10.26 29.04 0.71
N GLY A 70 -9.79 28.35 -0.34
CA GLY A 70 -8.77 28.81 -1.26
C GLY A 70 -9.26 29.91 -2.22
N ARG A 71 -8.55 30.09 -3.34
CA ARG A 71 -8.89 31.12 -4.36
C ARG A 71 -10.18 30.83 -5.12
N GLY A 72 -10.63 29.57 -5.11
CA GLY A 72 -11.68 29.05 -5.97
C GLY A 72 -11.16 28.72 -7.39
N MET A 73 -11.70 27.67 -8.00
CA MET A 73 -11.38 27.28 -9.37
C MET A 73 -11.62 28.43 -10.35
N PRO A 74 -10.86 28.53 -11.47
CA PRO A 74 -11.07 29.57 -12.47
C PRO A 74 -12.46 29.42 -13.11
N VAL A 75 -13.21 30.51 -13.14
CA VAL A 75 -14.57 30.60 -13.71
C VAL A 75 -14.63 31.41 -14.99
N ASP A 76 -13.52 32.07 -15.34
CA ASP A 76 -13.32 32.81 -16.57
C ASP A 76 -13.21 31.87 -17.78
N ILE A 77 -13.51 32.39 -18.97
CA ILE A 77 -13.46 31.66 -20.24
C ILE A 77 -12.00 31.46 -20.66
N HIS A 78 -11.62 30.21 -20.90
CA HIS A 78 -10.28 29.91 -21.43
C HIS A 78 -10.13 30.45 -22.86
N PRO A 79 -9.07 31.21 -23.16
CA PRO A 79 -8.98 31.94 -24.44
C PRO A 79 -8.93 31.05 -25.67
N GLU A 80 -8.35 29.87 -25.58
CA GLU A 80 -8.22 28.93 -26.72
C GLU A 80 -9.39 27.94 -26.80
N GLU A 81 -9.90 27.45 -25.65
CA GLU A 81 -10.92 26.41 -25.60
C GLU A 81 -12.36 26.99 -25.61
N GLY A 82 -12.53 28.27 -25.29
CA GLY A 82 -13.82 28.96 -25.34
C GLY A 82 -14.84 28.53 -24.27
N ILE A 83 -14.41 27.76 -23.26
CA ILE A 83 -15.26 27.27 -22.16
C ILE A 83 -14.71 27.74 -20.80
N PRO A 84 -15.54 27.78 -19.74
CA PRO A 84 -15.08 28.14 -18.40
C PRO A 84 -13.95 27.24 -17.90
N GLY A 85 -12.98 27.81 -17.17
CA GLY A 85 -11.84 27.06 -16.64
C GLY A 85 -12.26 25.86 -15.78
N VAL A 86 -13.27 25.99 -14.93
CA VAL A 86 -13.83 24.89 -14.14
C VAL A 86 -14.39 23.75 -15.00
N GLU A 87 -15.08 24.08 -16.10
CA GLU A 87 -15.59 23.08 -17.05
C GLU A 87 -14.44 22.37 -17.77
N LEU A 88 -13.44 23.14 -18.21
CA LEU A 88 -12.24 22.62 -18.86
C LEU A 88 -11.52 21.58 -17.98
N ILE A 89 -11.28 21.91 -16.72
CA ILE A 89 -10.60 21.04 -15.75
C ILE A 89 -11.40 19.75 -15.49
N MET A 90 -12.72 19.82 -15.53
CA MET A 90 -13.59 18.68 -15.27
C MET A 90 -13.78 17.73 -16.47
N THR A 91 -13.67 18.24 -17.69
CA THR A 91 -14.01 17.50 -18.91
C THR A 91 -12.85 17.12 -19.80
N LYS A 92 -11.68 17.71 -19.59
CA LYS A 92 -10.48 17.45 -20.41
C LYS A 92 -9.38 16.79 -19.56
N LEU A 93 -8.85 15.68 -20.06
CA LEU A 93 -7.63 15.08 -19.51
C LEU A 93 -6.44 15.99 -19.82
N HIS A 94 -5.47 16.01 -18.92
CA HIS A 94 -4.25 16.83 -19.04
C HIS A 94 -4.53 18.34 -19.14
N ALA A 95 -5.63 18.79 -18.54
CA ALA A 95 -5.94 20.21 -18.37
C ALA A 95 -5.71 20.63 -16.91
N GLY A 96 -4.93 21.67 -16.67
CA GLY A 96 -4.70 22.19 -15.31
C GLY A 96 -3.61 23.23 -15.22
N GLY A 97 -3.70 24.09 -14.21
CA GLY A 97 -2.73 25.17 -13.94
C GLY A 97 -1.42 24.70 -13.29
N LYS A 98 -1.23 23.39 -13.12
CA LYS A 98 -0.07 22.79 -12.41
C LYS A 98 1.06 22.37 -13.34
N PHE A 99 0.89 22.45 -14.66
CA PHE A 99 1.93 22.18 -15.66
C PHE A 99 3.01 23.28 -15.76
N SER A 100 2.75 24.44 -15.20
CA SER A 100 3.74 25.51 -15.09
C SER A 100 3.98 25.88 -13.63
N ASN A 101 5.25 26.02 -13.22
CA ASN A 101 5.64 26.41 -11.86
C ASN A 101 5.22 27.86 -11.48
N LYS A 102 4.40 28.51 -12.30
CA LYS A 102 3.96 29.90 -12.06
C LYS A 102 2.95 30.02 -10.91
N ASN A 103 2.10 29.02 -10.72
CA ASN A 103 1.00 29.06 -9.74
C ASN A 103 1.22 28.13 -8.55
N TYR A 104 1.99 27.04 -8.74
CA TYR A 104 2.27 26.05 -7.71
C TYR A 104 3.73 25.61 -7.83
N GLN A 105 4.50 25.83 -6.79
CA GLN A 105 5.92 25.44 -6.74
C GLN A 105 6.07 23.93 -6.49
N PHE A 106 5.22 23.39 -5.61
CA PHE A 106 5.09 21.98 -5.31
C PHE A 106 3.62 21.61 -5.34
N SER A 107 3.26 20.49 -5.95
CA SER A 107 1.89 20.01 -5.97
C SER A 107 1.82 18.48 -5.90
N GLY A 108 0.76 17.95 -5.32
CA GLY A 108 0.43 16.50 -5.32
C GLY A 108 -0.11 16.04 -6.67
N GLY A 109 -0.81 16.91 -7.39
CA GLY A 109 -1.42 16.63 -8.70
C GLY A 109 -0.45 16.92 -9.85
N LEU A 110 0.25 15.89 -10.34
CA LEU A 110 1.30 16.04 -11.36
C LEU A 110 0.82 15.89 -12.80
N HIS A 111 -0.30 15.19 -13.03
CA HIS A 111 -0.70 14.74 -14.37
C HIS A 111 -1.87 15.52 -14.96
N GLY A 112 -2.52 16.41 -14.20
CA GLY A 112 -3.69 17.18 -14.66
C GLY A 112 -4.89 16.33 -15.05
N VAL A 113 -5.03 15.15 -14.42
CA VAL A 113 -6.12 14.20 -14.72
C VAL A 113 -7.00 13.87 -13.52
N GLY A 114 -6.56 14.15 -12.28
CA GLY A 114 -7.21 13.65 -11.07
C GLY A 114 -8.68 14.03 -10.97
N ILE A 115 -9.01 15.30 -11.07
CA ILE A 115 -10.39 15.76 -10.89
C ILE A 115 -11.28 15.42 -12.10
N SER A 116 -10.73 15.33 -13.29
CA SER A 116 -11.47 14.83 -14.46
C SER A 116 -11.76 13.33 -14.36
N VAL A 117 -10.88 12.55 -13.70
CA VAL A 117 -11.13 11.14 -13.33
C VAL A 117 -12.26 11.04 -12.31
N VAL A 118 -12.30 11.93 -11.30
CA VAL A 118 -13.44 12.01 -10.37
C VAL A 118 -14.75 12.19 -11.13
N ASN A 119 -14.79 13.13 -12.09
CA ASN A 119 -15.97 13.36 -12.90
C ASN A 119 -16.33 12.14 -13.77
N ALA A 120 -15.36 11.54 -14.45
CA ALA A 120 -15.57 10.40 -15.33
C ALA A 120 -16.16 9.17 -14.64
N LEU A 121 -15.79 8.93 -13.37
CA LEU A 121 -16.15 7.74 -12.59
C LEU A 121 -17.23 8.01 -11.53
N SER A 122 -17.89 9.16 -11.62
CA SER A 122 -19.02 9.52 -10.74
C SER A 122 -20.32 9.55 -11.54
N SER A 123 -21.40 9.10 -10.92
CA SER A 123 -22.76 9.23 -11.50
C SER A 123 -23.21 10.69 -11.53
N ARG A 124 -22.75 11.50 -10.56
CA ARG A 124 -23.04 12.94 -10.48
C ARG A 124 -21.87 13.67 -9.81
N VAL A 125 -21.60 14.90 -10.27
CA VAL A 125 -20.66 15.84 -9.65
C VAL A 125 -21.29 17.23 -9.62
N GLU A 126 -21.26 17.89 -8.46
CA GLU A 126 -21.70 19.26 -8.27
C GLU A 126 -20.54 20.11 -7.77
N ILE A 127 -20.31 21.24 -8.41
CA ILE A 127 -19.25 22.16 -8.05
C ILE A 127 -19.83 23.52 -7.77
N SER A 128 -19.48 24.08 -6.61
CA SER A 128 -19.76 25.47 -6.28
C SER A 128 -18.43 26.22 -6.08
N VAL A 129 -18.26 27.34 -6.76
CA VAL A 129 -17.06 28.17 -6.69
C VAL A 129 -17.43 29.56 -6.18
N ARG A 130 -16.81 29.96 -5.09
CA ARG A 130 -16.89 31.31 -4.54
C ARG A 130 -15.67 32.10 -5.03
N ARG A 131 -15.89 33.02 -5.97
CA ARG A 131 -14.81 33.82 -6.58
C ARG A 131 -15.32 35.17 -7.07
N GLY A 132 -14.54 36.23 -6.88
CA GLY A 132 -14.88 37.57 -7.35
C GLY A 132 -16.16 38.15 -6.75
N GLY A 133 -16.53 37.78 -5.49
CA GLY A 133 -17.73 38.22 -4.82
C GLY A 133 -19.02 37.52 -5.30
N LYS A 134 -18.90 36.48 -6.10
CA LYS A 134 -20.01 35.70 -6.66
C LYS A 134 -19.89 34.22 -6.27
N MET A 135 -21.04 33.53 -6.22
CA MET A 135 -21.13 32.09 -6.16
C MET A 135 -21.53 31.56 -7.54
N HIS A 136 -20.71 30.64 -8.06
CA HIS A 136 -20.89 30.01 -9.34
C HIS A 136 -21.15 28.52 -9.12
N GLU A 137 -22.06 27.93 -9.89
CA GLU A 137 -22.40 26.50 -9.82
C GLU A 137 -22.43 25.87 -11.19
N ILE A 138 -21.96 24.61 -11.27
CA ILE A 138 -21.98 23.77 -12.45
C ILE A 138 -22.16 22.32 -12.00
N ALA A 139 -22.84 21.49 -12.82
CA ALA A 139 -23.06 20.10 -12.52
C ALA A 139 -22.78 19.19 -13.73
N PHE A 140 -22.41 17.95 -13.40
CA PHE A 140 -22.07 16.91 -14.38
C PHE A 140 -22.78 15.60 -13.97
N GLU A 141 -23.16 14.80 -14.96
CA GLU A 141 -23.65 13.44 -14.78
C GLU A 141 -22.92 12.49 -15.72
N ASN A 142 -22.40 11.40 -15.16
CA ASN A 142 -21.63 10.40 -15.91
C ASN A 142 -20.49 10.98 -16.76
N GLY A 143 -19.85 12.05 -16.27
CA GLY A 143 -18.75 12.74 -16.96
C GLY A 143 -19.20 13.86 -17.90
N GLU A 144 -20.49 13.95 -18.24
CA GLU A 144 -21.03 14.94 -19.16
C GLU A 144 -21.63 16.14 -18.42
N LYS A 145 -21.47 17.34 -18.96
CA LYS A 145 -22.04 18.56 -18.41
C LYS A 145 -23.57 18.55 -18.54
N VAL A 146 -24.29 18.72 -17.42
CA VAL A 146 -25.77 18.81 -17.39
C VAL A 146 -26.30 20.19 -17.07
N SER A 147 -25.47 21.09 -16.57
CA SER A 147 -25.81 22.50 -16.39
C SER A 147 -24.66 23.39 -16.82
N ASP A 148 -24.95 24.54 -17.44
CA ASP A 148 -23.94 25.56 -17.68
C ASP A 148 -23.51 26.24 -16.37
N LEU A 149 -22.30 26.81 -16.35
CA LEU A 149 -21.82 27.58 -15.22
C LEU A 149 -22.71 28.80 -14.98
N GLN A 150 -23.39 28.86 -13.86
CA GLN A 150 -24.33 29.91 -13.52
C GLN A 150 -23.90 30.64 -12.25
N VAL A 151 -24.19 31.93 -12.19
CA VAL A 151 -24.08 32.71 -10.97
C VAL A 151 -25.37 32.54 -10.16
N THR A 152 -25.26 31.81 -9.05
CA THR A 152 -26.41 31.47 -8.18
C THR A 152 -26.57 32.40 -6.97
N GLY A 153 -25.53 33.19 -6.68
CA GLY A 153 -25.56 34.09 -5.53
C GLY A 153 -24.40 35.09 -5.48
N THR A 154 -24.44 35.93 -4.46
CA THR A 154 -23.36 36.85 -4.11
C THR A 154 -22.77 36.50 -2.76
N VAL A 155 -21.46 36.62 -2.63
CA VAL A 155 -20.73 36.37 -1.37
C VAL A 155 -19.81 37.57 -1.10
N GLY A 156 -19.26 37.63 0.12
CA GLY A 156 -18.27 38.67 0.42
C GLY A 156 -17.02 38.51 -0.46
N GLN A 157 -16.39 39.61 -0.86
CA GLN A 157 -15.21 39.59 -1.74
C GLN A 157 -14.04 38.71 -1.23
N ARG A 158 -13.92 38.56 0.10
CA ARG A 158 -12.89 37.71 0.73
C ARG A 158 -13.38 36.29 1.01
N ASN A 159 -14.65 35.99 0.78
CA ASN A 159 -15.19 34.64 0.93
C ASN A 159 -15.01 33.88 -0.39
N THR A 160 -13.84 33.29 -0.54
CA THR A 160 -13.46 32.50 -1.71
C THR A 160 -13.37 31.02 -1.36
N GLY A 161 -13.28 30.16 -2.35
CA GLY A 161 -13.08 28.73 -2.18
C GLY A 161 -13.83 27.88 -3.19
N THR A 162 -13.59 26.59 -3.12
CA THR A 162 -14.24 25.59 -3.97
C THR A 162 -14.97 24.57 -3.10
N ARG A 163 -16.09 24.09 -3.57
CA ARG A 163 -16.83 22.94 -3.05
C ARG A 163 -17.00 21.95 -4.21
N VAL A 164 -16.51 20.73 -4.02
CA VAL A 164 -16.71 19.62 -4.93
C VAL A 164 -17.49 18.53 -4.20
N HIS A 165 -18.69 18.22 -4.69
CA HIS A 165 -19.51 17.13 -4.18
C HIS A 165 -19.72 16.10 -5.28
N PHE A 166 -19.39 14.82 -5.03
CA PHE A 166 -19.47 13.79 -6.05
C PHE A 166 -20.01 12.47 -5.50
N TRP A 167 -20.69 11.73 -6.38
CA TRP A 167 -21.29 10.42 -6.11
C TRP A 167 -20.54 9.38 -6.94
N PRO A 168 -19.62 8.58 -6.38
CA PRO A 168 -18.94 7.52 -7.11
C PRO A 168 -19.95 6.56 -7.76
N ASP A 169 -19.75 6.22 -9.01
CA ASP A 169 -20.62 5.27 -9.70
C ASP A 169 -20.19 3.84 -9.39
N ALA A 170 -21.07 3.09 -8.72
CA ALA A 170 -20.82 1.73 -8.23
C ALA A 170 -20.34 0.76 -9.32
N LYS A 171 -20.65 1.01 -10.60
CA LYS A 171 -20.24 0.13 -11.71
C LYS A 171 -18.74 0.07 -11.95
N TYR A 172 -17.96 1.02 -11.41
CA TYR A 172 -16.52 1.12 -11.60
C TYR A 172 -15.70 0.56 -10.44
N PHE A 173 -16.33 0.22 -9.31
CA PHE A 173 -15.64 -0.20 -8.09
C PHE A 173 -16.12 -1.55 -7.59
N ASP A 174 -15.20 -2.35 -7.04
CA ASP A 174 -15.55 -3.61 -6.38
C ASP A 174 -16.45 -3.36 -5.16
N SER A 175 -16.22 -2.25 -4.46
CA SER A 175 -17.09 -1.73 -3.40
C SER A 175 -17.30 -0.24 -3.58
N ALA A 176 -18.56 0.19 -3.68
CA ALA A 176 -18.92 1.60 -3.77
C ALA A 176 -18.78 2.38 -2.44
N LYS A 177 -18.40 1.71 -1.36
CA LYS A 177 -18.26 2.32 -0.02
C LYS A 177 -16.84 2.82 0.20
N PHE A 178 -16.72 4.05 0.71
CA PHE A 178 -15.45 4.57 1.19
C PHE A 178 -14.93 3.81 2.41
N SER A 179 -13.62 3.58 2.47
CA SER A 179 -12.94 3.19 3.70
C SER A 179 -12.73 4.43 4.56
N VAL A 180 -13.48 4.53 5.65
CA VAL A 180 -13.43 5.67 6.59
C VAL A 180 -12.07 5.77 7.28
N SER A 181 -11.48 4.63 7.67
CA SER A 181 -10.16 4.59 8.29
C SER A 181 -9.08 5.16 7.36
N ARG A 182 -9.12 4.79 6.06
CA ARG A 182 -8.20 5.31 5.06
C ARG A 182 -8.38 6.81 4.82
N LEU A 183 -9.62 7.31 4.81
CA LEU A 183 -9.89 8.76 4.73
C LEU A 183 -9.32 9.50 5.95
N ARG A 184 -9.58 9.01 7.17
CA ARG A 184 -9.06 9.60 8.41
C ARG A 184 -7.53 9.67 8.40
N TYR A 185 -6.88 8.57 8.06
CA TYR A 185 -5.43 8.52 7.96
C TYR A 185 -4.89 9.56 6.96
N GLN A 186 -5.45 9.60 5.75
CA GLN A 186 -5.02 10.55 4.71
C GLN A 186 -5.22 12.01 5.13
N LEU A 187 -6.38 12.35 5.70
CA LEU A 187 -6.69 13.71 6.14
C LEU A 187 -5.80 14.18 7.29
N ARG A 188 -5.58 13.29 8.28
CA ARG A 188 -4.66 13.56 9.38
C ARG A 188 -3.24 13.80 8.86
N ALA A 189 -2.75 12.96 7.96
CA ALA A 189 -1.44 13.14 7.36
C ALA A 189 -1.31 14.49 6.64
N LYS A 190 -2.33 14.94 5.90
CA LYS A 190 -2.34 16.27 5.25
C LYS A 190 -2.26 17.41 6.26
N ALA A 191 -2.98 17.32 7.38
CA ALA A 191 -2.92 18.33 8.44
C ALA A 191 -1.52 18.40 9.09
N VAL A 192 -0.88 17.26 9.31
CA VAL A 192 0.50 17.18 9.84
C VAL A 192 1.52 17.80 8.90
N LEU A 193 1.39 17.50 7.58
CA LEU A 193 2.34 17.92 6.56
C LEU A 193 2.16 19.37 6.12
N CYS A 194 1.04 20.00 6.48
CA CYS A 194 0.73 21.40 6.23
C CYS A 194 0.50 22.13 7.56
N PRO A 195 1.56 22.52 8.30
CA PRO A 195 1.42 23.19 9.59
C PRO A 195 0.52 24.42 9.48
N GLY A 196 -0.49 24.51 10.39
CA GLY A 196 -1.47 25.60 10.39
C GLY A 196 -2.70 25.38 9.49
N LEU A 197 -2.75 24.28 8.73
CA LEU A 197 -3.96 23.89 8.01
C LEU A 197 -4.91 23.16 8.95
N THR A 198 -6.15 23.66 9.05
CA THR A 198 -7.25 22.99 9.75
C THR A 198 -7.97 22.06 8.79
N ILE A 199 -8.08 20.79 9.13
CA ILE A 199 -8.88 19.81 8.40
C ILE A 199 -9.99 19.30 9.29
N VAL A 200 -11.24 19.39 8.82
CA VAL A 200 -12.44 18.90 9.49
C VAL A 200 -13.00 17.75 8.67
N PHE A 201 -13.20 16.60 9.29
CA PHE A 201 -13.84 15.44 8.67
C PHE A 201 -15.15 15.11 9.36
N LYS A 202 -16.24 15.17 8.62
CA LYS A 202 -17.58 14.83 9.08
C LYS A 202 -18.03 13.52 8.45
N ASP A 203 -18.07 12.48 9.25
CA ASP A 203 -18.57 11.16 8.84
C ASP A 203 -20.05 11.03 9.20
N LYS A 204 -20.92 11.28 8.22
CA LYS A 204 -22.39 11.17 8.38
C LYS A 204 -22.88 9.73 8.33
N VAL A 205 -22.02 8.77 7.97
CA VAL A 205 -22.34 7.33 8.04
C VAL A 205 -22.33 6.84 9.48
N ASN A 206 -21.31 7.27 10.26
CA ASN A 206 -21.12 6.86 11.66
C ASN A 206 -21.45 7.98 12.67
N ASP A 207 -21.90 9.13 12.21
CA ASP A 207 -22.21 10.34 13.00
C ASP A 207 -21.05 10.79 13.91
N THR A 208 -19.84 10.87 13.29
CA THR A 208 -18.61 11.30 13.97
C THR A 208 -17.99 12.49 13.26
N GLU A 209 -17.24 13.31 14.02
CA GLU A 209 -16.50 14.46 13.51
C GLU A 209 -15.10 14.46 14.11
N ASP A 210 -14.11 14.60 13.25
CA ASP A 210 -12.69 14.73 13.60
C ASP A 210 -12.20 16.10 13.13
N THR A 211 -11.35 16.75 13.93
CA THR A 211 -10.68 18.00 13.56
C THR A 211 -9.18 17.88 13.86
N TRP A 212 -8.35 18.15 12.86
CA TRP A 212 -6.90 18.14 13.00
C TRP A 212 -6.31 19.52 12.69
N LEU A 213 -5.43 19.97 13.56
CA LEU A 213 -4.62 21.17 13.41
C LEU A 213 -3.27 20.94 14.11
N TYR A 214 -2.20 20.88 13.34
CA TYR A 214 -0.84 20.72 13.85
C TYR A 214 -0.05 22.00 13.60
N THR A 215 0.37 22.69 14.66
CA THR A 215 1.17 23.90 14.57
C THR A 215 2.66 23.62 14.62
N GLY A 216 3.08 22.59 15.34
CA GLY A 216 4.47 22.12 15.43
C GLY A 216 4.83 21.05 14.38
N GLY A 217 3.93 20.74 13.45
CA GLY A 217 4.19 19.87 12.31
C GLY A 217 4.59 18.45 12.70
N LEU A 218 5.64 17.91 12.03
CA LEU A 218 6.09 16.52 12.17
C LEU A 218 6.50 16.15 13.60
N ARG A 219 7.09 17.09 14.35
CA ARG A 219 7.52 16.86 15.74
C ARG A 219 6.34 16.53 16.63
N ASP A 220 5.32 17.37 16.61
CA ASP A 220 4.16 17.24 17.49
C ASP A 220 3.38 15.97 17.18
N TYR A 221 3.27 15.64 15.89
CA TYR A 221 2.65 14.40 15.44
C TYR A 221 3.44 13.16 15.88
N LEU A 222 4.77 13.15 15.70
CA LEU A 222 5.58 11.99 16.12
C LEU A 222 5.48 11.77 17.62
N LYS A 223 5.50 12.86 18.42
CA LYS A 223 5.31 12.76 19.89
C LYS A 223 3.93 12.24 20.28
N GLU A 224 2.88 12.70 19.61
CA GLU A 224 1.51 12.21 19.83
C GLU A 224 1.38 10.73 19.47
N ALA A 225 1.91 10.33 18.30
CA ALA A 225 1.84 8.97 17.82
C ALA A 225 2.65 7.97 18.68
N LEU A 226 3.69 8.45 19.35
CA LEU A 226 4.53 7.66 20.26
C LEU A 226 4.21 7.89 21.75
N GLN A 227 3.02 8.43 22.05
CA GLN A 227 2.62 8.64 23.43
C GLN A 227 2.57 7.32 24.21
N GLY A 228 3.25 7.28 25.36
CA GLY A 228 3.35 6.08 26.19
C GLY A 228 4.58 5.22 25.93
N TRP A 229 5.37 5.53 24.90
CA TRP A 229 6.66 4.86 24.63
C TRP A 229 7.83 5.74 25.09
N GLN A 230 8.87 5.10 25.65
CA GLN A 230 10.11 5.80 25.96
C GLN A 230 10.83 6.15 24.65
N GLN A 231 11.11 7.44 24.47
CA GLN A 231 11.77 7.98 23.28
C GLN A 231 13.22 8.37 23.61
N LEU A 232 14.09 8.24 22.62
CA LEU A 232 15.49 8.66 22.70
C LEU A 232 15.89 9.33 21.36
N PRO A 233 16.10 10.64 21.31
CA PRO A 233 15.95 11.61 22.44
C PRO A 233 14.47 11.81 22.81
N ASP A 234 14.22 12.34 24.02
CA ASP A 234 12.86 12.69 24.49
C ASP A 234 12.17 13.72 23.58
N GLU A 235 12.94 14.67 23.06
CA GLU A 235 12.54 15.55 21.98
C GLU A 235 13.09 15.03 20.65
N PRO A 236 12.23 14.62 19.69
CA PRO A 236 12.69 14.07 18.42
C PRO A 236 13.71 14.97 17.72
N PHE A 237 14.74 14.38 17.13
CA PHE A 237 15.63 15.08 16.22
C PHE A 237 14.84 15.55 15.00
N THR A 238 14.69 16.86 14.85
CA THR A 238 13.99 17.48 13.73
C THR A 238 14.91 18.34 12.90
N GLY A 239 14.60 18.46 11.64
CA GLY A 239 15.27 19.38 10.74
C GLY A 239 14.45 19.66 9.51
N GLN A 240 14.86 20.70 8.80
CA GLN A 240 14.28 21.10 7.52
C GLN A 240 15.36 21.70 6.64
N LEU A 241 15.29 21.41 5.36
CA LEU A 241 16.09 22.08 4.33
C LEU A 241 15.21 22.30 3.11
N HIS A 242 15.07 23.55 2.70
CA HIS A 242 14.29 23.94 1.55
C HIS A 242 15.16 24.76 0.60
N THR A 243 15.13 24.40 -0.67
CA THR A 243 15.74 25.10 -1.80
C THR A 243 14.65 25.52 -2.79
N ASP A 244 15.03 26.18 -3.88
CA ASP A 244 14.08 26.57 -4.93
C ASP A 244 13.46 25.35 -5.67
N SER A 245 14.10 24.18 -5.64
CA SER A 245 13.67 23.00 -6.39
C SER A 245 13.27 21.80 -5.53
N GLU A 246 13.78 21.71 -4.30
CA GLU A 246 13.58 20.57 -3.41
C GLU A 246 13.48 21.04 -1.95
N GLY A 247 12.69 20.32 -1.17
CA GLY A 247 12.58 20.52 0.27
C GLY A 247 12.49 19.19 1.00
N ALA A 248 13.02 19.14 2.21
CA ALA A 248 12.86 18.00 3.11
C ALA A 248 12.64 18.49 4.54
N ASP A 249 11.63 17.92 5.17
CA ASP A 249 11.30 18.07 6.60
C ASP A 249 11.33 16.70 7.24
N TRP A 250 11.92 16.56 8.43
CA TRP A 250 12.00 15.28 9.13
C TRP A 250 11.85 15.41 10.63
N ALA A 251 11.35 14.34 11.25
CA ALA A 251 11.38 14.11 12.68
C ALA A 251 11.82 12.65 12.92
N VAL A 252 12.79 12.43 13.79
CA VAL A 252 13.39 11.11 14.06
C VAL A 252 13.61 10.93 15.55
N THR A 253 13.29 9.76 16.05
CA THR A 253 13.61 9.31 17.42
C THR A 253 13.85 7.81 17.43
N TRP A 254 14.35 7.27 18.53
CA TRP A 254 14.52 5.82 18.74
C TRP A 254 13.69 5.37 19.93
N LEU A 255 13.28 4.10 19.92
CA LEU A 255 12.52 3.44 20.99
C LEU A 255 13.41 2.42 21.69
N PRO A 256 14.10 2.78 22.81
CA PRO A 256 15.10 1.92 23.46
C PRO A 256 14.53 0.58 23.93
N GLU A 257 13.30 0.58 24.44
CA GLU A 257 12.64 -0.63 24.94
C GLU A 257 11.96 -1.45 23.82
N GLY A 258 12.05 -0.99 22.58
CA GLY A 258 11.24 -1.46 21.46
C GLY A 258 9.83 -0.87 21.55
N GLY A 259 9.00 -1.17 20.62
CA GLY A 259 7.64 -0.66 20.52
C GLY A 259 7.21 -0.51 19.07
N GLU A 260 5.99 -0.05 18.93
CA GLU A 260 5.40 0.24 17.64
C GLU A 260 6.00 1.54 17.10
N GLY A 261 6.95 1.40 16.17
CA GLY A 261 7.62 2.55 15.57
C GLY A 261 6.79 3.18 14.47
N VAL A 262 6.60 4.50 14.50
CA VAL A 262 6.07 5.24 13.36
C VAL A 262 7.14 5.31 12.26
N SER A 263 6.81 4.86 11.07
CA SER A 263 7.71 4.86 9.91
C SER A 263 6.95 5.39 8.68
N GLU A 264 6.82 6.71 8.60
CA GLU A 264 6.03 7.35 7.57
C GLU A 264 6.89 8.22 6.66
N SER A 265 6.64 8.14 5.36
CA SER A 265 7.29 9.00 4.39
C SER A 265 6.32 9.53 3.34
N TYR A 266 6.59 10.76 2.90
CA TYR A 266 5.71 11.51 2.01
C TYR A 266 6.53 12.24 0.94
N VAL A 267 5.97 12.33 -0.26
CA VAL A 267 6.51 13.14 -1.36
C VAL A 267 5.40 14.02 -1.91
N ASN A 268 5.58 15.34 -1.87
CA ASN A 268 4.53 16.30 -2.23
C ASN A 268 3.20 15.98 -1.54
N LEU A 269 3.26 15.65 -0.23
CA LEU A 269 2.14 15.26 0.63
C LEU A 269 1.44 13.93 0.25
N ILE A 270 2.00 13.18 -0.69
CA ILE A 270 1.50 11.85 -1.06
C ILE A 270 2.21 10.81 -0.19
N PRO A 271 1.48 9.93 0.51
CA PRO A 271 2.10 8.87 1.30
C PRO A 271 2.88 7.90 0.40
N THR A 272 4.13 7.63 0.76
CA THR A 272 4.95 6.64 0.08
C THR A 272 5.11 5.41 0.97
N ALA A 273 4.06 4.59 1.05
CA ALA A 273 4.00 3.43 1.95
C ALA A 273 5.14 2.42 1.73
N GLN A 274 5.66 2.33 0.49
CA GLN A 274 6.81 1.50 0.15
C GLN A 274 8.15 2.27 0.19
N GLY A 275 8.16 3.48 0.77
CA GLY A 275 9.34 4.32 0.87
C GLY A 275 9.91 4.74 -0.49
N GLY A 276 11.20 4.57 -0.66
CA GLY A 276 11.90 4.91 -1.90
C GLY A 276 13.26 5.56 -1.67
N THR A 277 13.73 6.28 -2.68
CA THR A 277 15.07 6.91 -2.67
C THR A 277 15.27 7.93 -1.55
N HIS A 278 14.23 8.71 -1.20
CA HIS A 278 14.26 9.67 -0.09
C HIS A 278 14.45 9.01 1.27
N VAL A 279 13.76 7.89 1.55
CA VAL A 279 13.94 7.11 2.78
C VAL A 279 15.33 6.51 2.85
N ASN A 280 15.87 6.01 1.71
CA ASN A 280 17.24 5.54 1.64
C ASN A 280 18.24 6.68 1.94
N GLY A 281 17.95 7.90 1.48
CA GLY A 281 18.72 9.10 1.82
C GLY A 281 18.71 9.38 3.32
N LEU A 282 17.55 9.34 3.98
CA LEU A 282 17.44 9.52 5.44
C LEU A 282 18.29 8.48 6.18
N ARG A 283 18.16 7.19 5.82
CA ARG A 283 18.94 6.09 6.42
C ARG A 283 20.44 6.31 6.26
N GLN A 284 20.87 6.71 5.09
CA GLN A 284 22.28 6.93 4.78
C GLN A 284 22.84 8.15 5.55
N GLY A 285 22.11 9.26 5.57
CA GLY A 285 22.52 10.47 6.29
C GLY A 285 22.69 10.25 7.79
N LEU A 286 21.71 9.58 8.43
CA LEU A 286 21.80 9.20 9.85
C LEU A 286 22.97 8.27 10.12
N LEU A 287 23.20 7.27 9.24
CA LEU A 287 24.29 6.31 9.38
C LEU A 287 25.65 6.98 9.31
N GLU A 288 25.86 7.83 8.31
CA GLU A 288 27.17 8.50 8.11
C GLU A 288 27.49 9.42 9.28
N ALA A 289 26.54 10.26 9.71
CA ALA A 289 26.74 11.15 10.85
C ALA A 289 27.05 10.38 12.15
N LEU A 290 26.30 9.31 12.43
CA LEU A 290 26.53 8.53 13.65
C LEU A 290 27.84 7.75 13.59
N ARG A 291 28.25 7.23 12.43
CA ARG A 291 29.56 6.58 12.26
C ARG A 291 30.70 7.54 12.55
N GLU A 292 30.68 8.74 11.94
CA GLU A 292 31.70 9.78 12.15
C GLU A 292 31.77 10.17 13.64
N PHE A 293 30.62 10.34 14.29
CA PHE A 293 30.56 10.62 15.72
C PHE A 293 31.18 9.50 16.57
N CYS A 294 30.81 8.24 16.29
CA CYS A 294 31.35 7.07 17.00
C CYS A 294 32.85 6.89 16.79
N GLU A 295 33.35 7.12 15.56
CA GLU A 295 34.78 7.02 15.22
C GLU A 295 35.57 8.13 15.92
N PHE A 296 35.11 9.36 15.91
CA PHE A 296 35.77 10.49 16.55
C PHE A 296 35.90 10.30 18.08
N ARG A 297 34.87 9.70 18.72
CA ARG A 297 34.84 9.45 20.16
C ARG A 297 35.37 8.07 20.58
N ASN A 298 35.82 7.25 19.63
CA ASN A 298 36.29 5.88 19.89
C ASN A 298 35.25 4.99 20.60
N LEU A 299 33.97 5.13 20.29
CA LEU A 299 32.87 4.36 20.90
C LEU A 299 32.73 2.96 20.33
N LEU A 300 33.24 2.70 19.11
CA LEU A 300 33.07 1.43 18.42
C LEU A 300 33.95 0.34 19.00
N PRO A 301 33.40 -0.79 19.50
CA PRO A 301 34.18 -1.95 19.88
C PRO A 301 34.96 -2.54 18.69
N ARG A 302 36.08 -3.21 18.96
CA ARG A 302 36.91 -3.83 17.93
C ARG A 302 36.10 -4.81 17.07
N GLY A 303 36.13 -4.59 15.76
CA GLY A 303 35.47 -5.44 14.77
C GLY A 303 33.94 -5.17 14.63
N VAL A 304 33.40 -4.18 15.31
CA VAL A 304 32.03 -3.73 15.11
C VAL A 304 32.01 -2.59 14.10
N ARG A 305 31.16 -2.71 13.10
CA ARG A 305 30.86 -1.67 12.12
C ARG A 305 29.35 -1.51 12.05
N LEU A 306 28.86 -0.30 12.22
CA LEU A 306 27.43 0.02 12.09
C LEU A 306 26.98 -0.15 10.63
N THR A 307 25.80 -0.71 10.43
CA THR A 307 25.11 -0.80 9.15
C THR A 307 23.79 -0.01 9.19
N PRO A 308 23.15 0.27 8.06
CA PRO A 308 21.87 0.97 8.07
C PRO A 308 20.82 0.29 8.95
N GLU A 309 20.80 -1.04 8.99
CA GLU A 309 19.87 -1.84 9.79
C GLU A 309 20.03 -1.60 11.28
N ASP A 310 21.26 -1.42 11.77
CA ASP A 310 21.55 -1.23 13.20
C ASP A 310 20.96 0.08 13.73
N ILE A 311 20.89 1.11 12.88
CA ILE A 311 20.29 2.41 13.21
C ILE A 311 18.76 2.35 13.06
N TRP A 312 18.28 1.55 12.10
CA TRP A 312 16.88 1.50 11.70
C TRP A 312 16.02 0.59 12.58
N GLU A 313 16.61 -0.42 13.24
CA GLU A 313 15.89 -1.46 14.01
C GLU A 313 14.91 -0.88 15.05
N ARG A 314 15.21 0.29 15.62
CA ARG A 314 14.38 0.93 16.65
C ARG A 314 14.07 2.39 16.33
N CYS A 315 14.25 2.77 15.08
CA CYS A 315 14.05 4.13 14.61
C CYS A 315 12.58 4.36 14.28
N ALA A 316 12.00 5.38 14.88
CA ALA A 316 10.72 5.94 14.49
C ALA A 316 10.96 7.26 13.76
N PHE A 317 10.33 7.46 12.62
CA PHE A 317 10.56 8.65 11.80
C PHE A 317 9.34 9.06 10.99
N ILE A 318 9.31 10.35 10.67
CA ILE A 318 8.45 10.93 9.65
C ILE A 318 9.33 11.76 8.73
N LEU A 319 9.20 11.53 7.43
CA LEU A 319 9.94 12.23 6.39
C LEU A 319 8.99 12.82 5.37
N SER A 320 9.04 14.12 5.15
CA SER A 320 8.29 14.81 4.09
C SER A 320 9.25 15.43 3.10
N VAL A 321 9.17 15.04 1.85
CA VAL A 321 9.99 15.61 0.75
C VAL A 321 9.09 16.35 -0.22
N LYS A 322 9.53 17.53 -0.63
CA LYS A 322 8.90 18.36 -1.67
C LYS A 322 9.86 18.47 -2.84
N MET A 323 9.38 18.24 -4.04
CA MET A 323 10.18 18.32 -5.26
C MET A 323 9.32 18.64 -6.48
N ALA A 324 9.91 19.35 -7.46
CA ALA A 324 9.17 19.84 -8.61
C ALA A 324 8.68 18.72 -9.55
N ASP A 325 9.48 17.66 -9.74
CA ASP A 325 9.18 16.57 -10.69
C ASP A 325 9.51 15.18 -10.08
N PRO A 326 8.69 14.69 -9.15
CA PRO A 326 8.91 13.39 -8.54
C PRO A 326 8.58 12.25 -9.51
N GLN A 327 9.47 11.26 -9.61
CA GLN A 327 9.25 10.04 -10.36
C GLN A 327 8.91 8.89 -9.41
N PHE A 328 7.80 8.18 -9.68
CA PHE A 328 7.33 7.08 -8.86
C PHE A 328 7.39 5.74 -9.61
N SER A 329 7.47 4.63 -8.85
CA SER A 329 7.44 3.27 -9.39
C SER A 329 6.02 2.78 -9.58
N GLY A 330 5.17 3.48 -10.32
CA GLY A 330 3.78 3.09 -10.59
C GLY A 330 2.79 4.20 -10.34
N GLN A 331 1.55 3.97 -10.79
CA GLN A 331 0.48 4.97 -10.77
C GLN A 331 -0.03 5.27 -9.35
N THR A 332 0.04 4.33 -8.43
CA THR A 332 -0.37 4.51 -7.02
C THR A 332 0.57 5.40 -6.22
N LYS A 333 1.74 5.76 -6.78
CA LYS A 333 2.75 6.67 -6.20
C LYS A 333 3.31 6.21 -4.83
N GLU A 334 3.22 4.94 -4.51
CA GLU A 334 3.62 4.39 -3.21
C GLU A 334 5.14 4.37 -2.98
N ARG A 335 5.94 4.47 -4.05
CA ARG A 335 7.40 4.42 -3.96
C ARG A 335 8.07 5.45 -4.84
N LEU A 336 8.91 6.31 -4.24
CA LEU A 336 9.71 7.27 -4.98
C LEU A 336 10.93 6.59 -5.64
N SER A 337 11.16 6.90 -6.93
CA SER A 337 12.29 6.39 -7.71
C SER A 337 13.31 7.47 -8.15
N SER A 338 13.03 8.75 -7.92
CA SER A 338 13.92 9.88 -8.25
C SER A 338 15.27 9.75 -7.55
N ARG A 339 16.35 9.51 -8.29
CA ARG A 339 17.69 9.23 -7.73
C ARG A 339 18.28 10.43 -6.97
N GLN A 340 18.05 11.64 -7.46
CA GLN A 340 18.56 12.88 -6.85
C GLN A 340 18.09 13.08 -5.42
N SER A 341 16.86 12.68 -5.11
CA SER A 341 16.27 12.79 -3.77
C SER A 341 17.08 12.06 -2.70
N ALA A 342 17.71 10.92 -3.02
CA ALA A 342 18.54 10.19 -2.07
C ALA A 342 19.75 11.03 -1.62
N GLY A 343 20.45 11.65 -2.56
CA GLY A 343 21.61 12.51 -2.26
C GLY A 343 21.22 13.78 -1.51
N PHE A 344 20.13 14.44 -1.94
CA PHE A 344 19.63 15.65 -1.29
C PHE A 344 19.29 15.40 0.18
N VAL A 345 18.45 14.38 0.46
CA VAL A 345 18.04 14.05 1.83
C VAL A 345 19.22 13.55 2.66
N SER A 346 20.11 12.70 2.07
CA SER A 346 21.28 12.20 2.79
C SER A 346 22.19 13.31 3.28
N ASN A 347 22.53 14.28 2.42
CA ASN A 347 23.39 15.39 2.78
C ASN A 347 22.74 16.29 3.83
N ALA A 348 21.47 16.67 3.62
CA ALA A 348 20.72 17.53 4.55
C ALA A 348 20.65 16.92 5.95
N VAL A 349 20.30 15.63 6.02
CA VAL A 349 20.17 14.91 7.30
C VAL A 349 21.52 14.68 7.94
N LYS A 350 22.54 14.30 7.17
CA LYS A 350 23.91 14.12 7.68
C LYS A 350 24.43 15.36 8.36
N ASP A 351 24.35 16.51 7.67
CA ASP A 351 24.88 17.78 8.19
C ASP A 351 24.13 18.19 9.47
N ALA A 352 22.79 18.14 9.43
CA ALA A 352 21.98 18.50 10.58
C ALA A 352 22.17 17.55 11.77
N PHE A 353 22.26 16.24 11.52
CA PHE A 353 22.43 15.26 12.56
C PHE A 353 23.83 15.29 13.16
N SER A 354 24.87 15.52 12.36
CA SER A 354 26.24 15.73 12.86
C SER A 354 26.32 16.91 13.83
N LEU A 355 25.66 18.04 13.50
CA LEU A 355 25.58 19.18 14.40
C LEU A 355 24.82 18.83 15.68
N TRP A 356 23.69 18.17 15.56
CA TRP A 356 22.85 17.78 16.69
C TRP A 356 23.59 16.83 17.65
N LEU A 357 24.28 15.79 17.13
CA LEU A 357 25.08 14.84 17.90
C LEU A 357 26.17 15.53 18.73
N ASN A 358 26.81 16.57 18.18
CA ASN A 358 27.84 17.32 18.86
C ASN A 358 27.30 18.28 19.93
N VAL A 359 26.07 18.75 19.80
CA VAL A 359 25.40 19.61 20.79
C VAL A 359 24.80 18.79 21.93
N HIS A 360 24.22 17.61 21.62
CA HIS A 360 23.50 16.75 22.58
C HIS A 360 24.28 15.48 22.87
N THR A 361 25.53 15.63 23.32
CA THR A 361 26.51 14.52 23.43
C THR A 361 26.04 13.35 24.28
N ASP A 362 25.34 13.60 25.39
CA ASP A 362 24.88 12.54 26.29
C ASP A 362 23.80 11.66 25.59
N GLN A 363 22.86 12.29 24.92
CA GLN A 363 21.83 11.59 24.16
C GLN A 363 22.42 10.90 22.91
N ALA A 364 23.41 11.53 22.27
CA ALA A 364 24.13 10.97 21.13
C ALA A 364 24.89 9.70 21.50
N GLU A 365 25.54 9.67 22.67
CA GLU A 365 26.20 8.48 23.19
C GLU A 365 25.19 7.36 23.47
N GLN A 366 24.03 7.66 24.06
CA GLN A 366 22.98 6.68 24.29
C GLN A 366 22.44 6.10 22.97
N ILE A 367 22.23 6.93 21.94
CA ILE A 367 21.84 6.47 20.59
C ILE A 367 22.93 5.58 20.00
N ALA A 368 24.20 5.99 20.14
CA ALA A 368 25.32 5.19 19.67
C ALA A 368 25.38 3.82 20.37
N GLU A 369 25.21 3.77 21.69
CA GLU A 369 25.16 2.53 22.47
C GLU A 369 24.02 1.61 22.02
N LEU A 370 22.83 2.16 21.78
CA LEU A 370 21.67 1.44 21.26
C LEU A 370 21.99 0.78 19.90
N CYS A 371 22.56 1.55 18.97
CA CYS A 371 22.93 1.07 17.64
C CYS A 371 24.11 0.07 17.69
N ILE A 372 25.08 0.27 18.57
CA ILE A 372 26.19 -0.67 18.79
C ILE A 372 25.69 -1.99 19.36
N ALA A 373 24.73 -1.95 20.29
CA ALA A 373 24.11 -3.16 20.84
C ALA A 373 23.37 -3.96 19.74
N SER A 374 22.66 -3.27 18.84
CA SER A 374 22.02 -3.87 17.67
C SER A 374 23.06 -4.53 16.74
N ALA A 375 24.15 -3.81 16.41
CA ALA A 375 25.24 -4.35 15.59
C ALA A 375 25.91 -5.58 16.25
N GLN A 376 26.10 -5.58 17.55
CA GLN A 376 26.64 -6.73 18.29
C GLN A 376 25.70 -7.92 18.26
N LYS A 377 24.37 -7.68 18.43
CA LYS A 377 23.33 -8.72 18.32
C LYS A 377 23.35 -9.35 16.92
N ARG A 378 23.37 -8.54 15.88
CA ARG A 378 23.49 -8.97 14.47
C ARG A 378 24.77 -9.80 14.22
N LEU A 379 25.93 -9.34 14.71
CA LEU A 379 27.20 -10.04 14.57
C LEU A 379 27.25 -11.37 15.35
N ARG A 380 26.60 -11.42 16.53
CA ARG A 380 26.47 -12.68 17.30
C ARG A 380 25.56 -13.67 16.55
N ALA A 381 24.45 -13.22 16.00
CA ALA A 381 23.56 -14.03 15.18
C ALA A 381 24.30 -14.57 13.94
N ALA A 382 25.03 -13.72 13.20
CA ALA A 382 25.84 -14.12 12.06
C ALA A 382 26.94 -15.15 12.44
N LYS A 383 27.62 -15.00 13.59
CA LYS A 383 28.60 -15.98 14.07
C LYS A 383 27.96 -17.33 14.43
N ARG A 384 26.73 -17.34 14.94
CA ARG A 384 25.95 -18.58 15.19
C ARG A 384 25.63 -19.31 13.88
N VAL A 385 25.23 -18.55 12.84
CA VAL A 385 24.94 -19.10 11.51
C VAL A 385 26.22 -19.67 10.85
N VAL A 386 27.37 -18.99 10.95
CA VAL A 386 28.65 -19.47 10.40
C VAL A 386 29.10 -20.77 11.04
N ARG A 387 28.78 -21.06 12.32
CA ARG A 387 29.08 -22.35 12.95
C ARG A 387 28.25 -23.52 12.43
N LYS A 388 27.17 -23.28 11.67
CA LYS A 388 26.29 -24.28 11.02
C LYS A 388 26.31 -24.22 9.48
N ARG A 389 27.25 -23.53 8.86
CA ARG A 389 27.45 -23.61 7.42
C ARG A 389 27.84 -25.04 7.05
N VAL A 390 26.88 -25.78 6.53
CA VAL A 390 27.11 -27.04 5.84
C VAL A 390 27.89 -26.72 4.56
N THR A 391 29.14 -27.16 4.48
CA THR A 391 30.08 -26.90 3.37
C THR A 391 29.78 -27.67 2.10
N GLN A 392 28.60 -28.29 1.98
CA GLN A 392 27.99 -28.79 0.75
C GLN A 392 26.51 -28.53 0.87
N GLY A 393 25.90 -27.85 -0.13
CA GLY A 393 24.49 -27.49 -0.10
C GLY A 393 23.62 -28.69 0.26
N PRO A 394 22.62 -28.56 1.15
CA PRO A 394 21.74 -29.67 1.50
C PRO A 394 21.07 -30.21 0.24
N ALA A 395 20.98 -31.53 0.12
CA ALA A 395 20.22 -32.15 -0.95
C ALA A 395 18.79 -31.63 -0.89
N LEU A 396 18.24 -31.24 -2.03
CA LEU A 396 16.85 -30.77 -2.12
C LEU A 396 15.90 -31.79 -1.53
N PRO A 397 14.83 -31.36 -0.82
CA PRO A 397 13.85 -32.26 -0.24
C PRO A 397 13.31 -33.24 -1.28
N GLY A 398 13.31 -34.52 -0.99
CA GLY A 398 12.85 -35.55 -1.94
C GLY A 398 11.39 -35.42 -2.37
N LYS A 399 10.58 -34.69 -1.61
CA LYS A 399 9.19 -34.37 -1.95
C LYS A 399 9.04 -33.18 -2.91
N LEU A 400 10.08 -32.35 -3.06
CA LEU A 400 10.08 -31.20 -3.98
C LEU A 400 10.14 -31.70 -5.43
N ALA A 401 9.15 -31.32 -6.23
CA ALA A 401 9.21 -31.45 -7.68
C ALA A 401 9.70 -30.11 -8.27
N ASP A 402 10.99 -29.99 -8.46
CA ASP A 402 11.63 -28.74 -8.90
C ASP A 402 11.33 -28.41 -10.38
N CYS A 403 11.51 -27.16 -10.77
CA CYS A 403 11.41 -26.69 -12.16
C CYS A 403 12.77 -26.76 -12.85
N SER A 404 12.77 -26.70 -14.18
CA SER A 404 14.00 -26.78 -14.97
C SER A 404 14.72 -25.43 -15.14
N SER A 405 14.01 -24.30 -14.96
CA SER A 405 14.58 -22.96 -15.03
C SER A 405 15.55 -22.72 -13.87
N GLN A 406 16.71 -22.16 -14.20
CA GLN A 406 17.72 -21.71 -13.24
C GLN A 406 17.57 -20.21 -12.92
N ASP A 407 16.65 -19.51 -13.58
CA ASP A 407 16.39 -18.08 -13.37
C ASP A 407 15.39 -17.88 -12.22
N PRO A 408 15.84 -17.39 -11.06
CA PRO A 408 14.95 -17.17 -9.92
C PRO A 408 13.80 -16.21 -10.24
N SER A 409 14.00 -15.23 -11.10
CA SER A 409 12.98 -14.23 -11.44
C SER A 409 11.76 -14.83 -12.15
N ARG A 410 11.96 -15.96 -12.85
CA ARG A 410 10.91 -16.73 -13.52
C ARG A 410 10.36 -17.86 -12.66
N GLY A 411 11.15 -18.36 -11.71
CA GLY A 411 10.82 -19.52 -10.88
C GLY A 411 9.66 -19.23 -9.91
N GLU A 412 8.74 -20.19 -9.79
CA GLU A 412 7.61 -20.15 -8.86
C GLU A 412 7.58 -21.42 -8.02
N LEU A 413 7.51 -21.28 -6.69
CA LEU A 413 7.37 -22.41 -5.76
C LEU A 413 5.94 -22.43 -5.21
N PHE A 414 5.20 -23.49 -5.45
CA PHE A 414 3.91 -23.73 -4.84
C PHE A 414 4.05 -24.63 -3.62
N LEU A 415 3.71 -24.12 -2.45
CA LEU A 415 3.54 -24.86 -1.21
C LEU A 415 2.11 -25.37 -1.18
N VAL A 416 1.91 -26.68 -1.36
CA VAL A 416 0.61 -27.29 -1.61
C VAL A 416 0.19 -28.16 -0.43
N GLU A 417 -1.03 -28.00 0.05
CA GLU A 417 -1.60 -28.80 1.11
C GLU A 417 -1.80 -30.26 0.68
N GLY A 418 -1.15 -31.18 1.39
CA GLY A 418 -1.32 -32.61 1.26
C GLY A 418 -0.71 -33.24 0.01
N ASP A 419 -0.51 -34.56 0.08
CA ASP A 419 0.08 -35.33 -1.03
C ASP A 419 -0.91 -35.50 -2.21
N SER A 420 -2.21 -35.52 -1.97
CA SER A 420 -3.26 -35.67 -3.00
C SER A 420 -3.30 -34.44 -3.92
N ALA A 421 -3.49 -33.25 -3.35
CA ALA A 421 -3.48 -32.00 -4.11
C ALA A 421 -2.11 -31.74 -4.71
N GLY A 422 -1.03 -32.08 -3.99
CA GLY A 422 0.34 -32.05 -4.49
C GLY A 422 0.55 -32.94 -5.73
N GLY A 423 -0.11 -34.08 -5.81
CA GLY A 423 -0.11 -34.96 -6.98
C GLY A 423 -0.77 -34.33 -8.20
N SER A 424 -1.96 -33.74 -8.02
CA SER A 424 -2.67 -33.00 -9.07
C SER A 424 -1.88 -31.77 -9.52
N ALA A 425 -1.30 -31.00 -8.59
CA ALA A 425 -0.48 -29.83 -8.89
C ALA A 425 0.81 -30.20 -9.66
N LYS A 426 1.47 -31.31 -9.32
CA LYS A 426 2.63 -31.83 -10.08
C LYS A 426 2.30 -32.18 -11.53
N GLN A 427 1.06 -32.60 -11.81
CA GLN A 427 0.60 -32.87 -13.18
C GLN A 427 0.14 -31.59 -13.89
N ALA A 428 -0.44 -30.65 -13.17
CA ALA A 428 -0.98 -29.39 -13.68
C ALA A 428 0.11 -28.37 -14.04
N ARG A 429 1.25 -28.39 -13.35
CA ARG A 429 2.30 -27.35 -13.39
C ARG A 429 2.96 -27.21 -14.77
N ASP A 430 3.47 -26.05 -15.06
CA ASP A 430 4.50 -25.87 -16.06
C ASP A 430 5.87 -26.28 -15.48
N ARG A 431 6.47 -27.33 -16.08
CA ARG A 431 7.73 -27.90 -15.59
C ARG A 431 8.93 -26.99 -15.82
N GLU A 432 8.80 -26.00 -16.70
CA GLU A 432 9.88 -25.07 -16.99
C GLU A 432 10.14 -24.15 -15.81
N PHE A 433 9.11 -23.55 -15.22
CA PHE A 433 9.29 -22.51 -14.21
C PHE A 433 8.50 -22.74 -12.90
N GLN A 434 7.62 -23.75 -12.81
CA GLN A 434 6.84 -24.02 -11.60
C GLN A 434 7.36 -25.25 -10.85
N ALA A 435 7.71 -25.05 -9.59
CA ALA A 435 8.09 -26.09 -8.64
C ALA A 435 6.93 -26.37 -7.66
N ILE A 436 6.75 -27.63 -7.27
CA ILE A 436 5.70 -28.05 -6.34
C ILE A 436 6.32 -28.72 -5.12
N MET A 437 5.93 -28.28 -3.95
CA MET A 437 6.30 -28.86 -2.67
C MET A 437 5.05 -29.21 -1.86
N PRO A 438 4.64 -30.48 -1.81
CA PRO A 438 3.54 -30.90 -0.95
C PRO A 438 3.94 -30.83 0.52
N LEU A 439 3.02 -30.39 1.35
CA LEU A 439 3.17 -30.31 2.80
C LEU A 439 2.40 -31.47 3.46
N ARG A 440 2.99 -32.12 4.45
CA ARG A 440 2.34 -33.23 5.16
C ARG A 440 1.61 -32.74 6.41
N GLY A 441 0.36 -32.32 6.20
CA GLY A 441 -0.49 -31.81 7.28
C GLY A 441 -0.13 -30.39 7.73
N LYS A 442 -0.62 -30.03 8.91
CA LYS A 442 -0.40 -28.69 9.50
C LYS A 442 1.04 -28.53 9.92
N ILE A 443 1.68 -27.47 9.49
CA ILE A 443 3.03 -27.11 9.94
C ILE A 443 3.02 -26.67 11.41
N LEU A 444 4.19 -26.67 12.04
CA LEU A 444 4.35 -26.12 13.38
C LEU A 444 3.85 -24.67 13.42
N ASN A 445 3.09 -24.32 14.47
CA ASN A 445 2.79 -22.93 14.76
C ASN A 445 4.08 -22.24 15.23
N THR A 446 4.66 -21.42 14.36
CA THR A 446 5.96 -20.76 14.59
C THR A 446 5.82 -19.41 15.28
N TRP A 447 4.59 -18.95 15.55
CA TRP A 447 4.37 -17.59 16.07
C TRP A 447 5.01 -17.35 17.43
N GLU A 448 4.97 -18.35 18.32
CA GLU A 448 5.60 -18.28 19.65
C GLU A 448 7.01 -18.95 19.71
N VAL A 449 7.60 -19.28 18.56
CA VAL A 449 8.87 -20.01 18.49
C VAL A 449 9.96 -19.10 17.90
N ASP A 450 11.16 -19.16 18.45
CA ASP A 450 12.30 -18.41 17.95
C ASP A 450 12.86 -19.02 16.65
N SER A 451 13.44 -18.17 15.80
CA SER A 451 13.97 -18.57 14.48
C SER A 451 15.00 -19.70 14.53
N ASP A 452 15.73 -19.83 15.64
CA ASP A 452 16.72 -20.91 15.83
C ASP A 452 16.07 -22.28 16.09
N GLN A 453 14.83 -22.30 16.58
CA GLN A 453 14.14 -23.53 17.01
C GLN A 453 13.19 -24.08 15.93
N ILE A 454 12.72 -23.22 15.01
CA ILE A 454 11.76 -23.65 13.98
C ILE A 454 12.34 -24.68 13.02
N LEU A 455 13.64 -24.65 12.78
CA LEU A 455 14.35 -25.61 11.91
C LEU A 455 14.42 -27.04 12.49
N ALA A 456 14.01 -27.24 13.75
CA ALA A 456 13.80 -28.59 14.30
C ALA A 456 12.58 -29.30 13.66
N SER A 457 11.65 -28.54 13.08
CA SER A 457 10.55 -29.09 12.30
C SER A 457 11.04 -29.45 10.89
N GLN A 458 10.87 -30.72 10.51
CA GLN A 458 11.27 -31.22 9.20
C GLN A 458 10.57 -30.45 8.05
N GLU A 459 9.28 -30.13 8.21
CA GLU A 459 8.53 -29.39 7.19
C GLU A 459 9.10 -27.98 6.96
N ILE A 460 9.45 -27.28 8.04
CA ILE A 460 10.02 -25.94 7.96
C ILE A 460 11.46 -25.98 7.42
N HIS A 461 12.24 -26.98 7.85
CA HIS A 461 13.56 -27.23 7.31
C HIS A 461 13.50 -27.44 5.78
N ASP A 462 12.55 -28.27 5.31
CA ASP A 462 12.37 -28.54 3.89
C ASP A 462 11.97 -27.28 3.11
N ILE A 463 11.07 -26.43 3.69
CA ILE A 463 10.69 -25.12 3.10
C ILE A 463 11.94 -24.23 2.99
N THR A 464 12.72 -24.11 4.05
CA THR A 464 13.95 -23.31 4.10
C THR A 464 14.94 -23.74 3.02
N VAL A 465 15.18 -25.05 2.91
CA VAL A 465 16.07 -25.62 1.87
C VAL A 465 15.53 -25.36 0.47
N ALA A 466 14.22 -25.52 0.26
CA ALA A 466 13.60 -25.25 -1.04
C ALA A 466 13.71 -23.76 -1.42
N LEU A 467 13.46 -22.84 -0.47
CA LEU A 467 13.59 -21.41 -0.70
C LEU A 467 15.03 -20.97 -0.98
N GLY A 468 16.02 -21.63 -0.37
CA GLY A 468 17.42 -21.25 -0.42
C GLY A 468 17.77 -20.04 0.47
N VAL A 469 16.88 -19.65 1.37
CA VAL A 469 17.03 -18.50 2.29
C VAL A 469 16.77 -18.97 3.71
N ASP A 470 17.64 -18.64 4.64
CA ASP A 470 17.50 -19.00 6.06
C ASP A 470 16.49 -18.10 6.78
N PRO A 471 15.79 -18.62 7.82
CA PRO A 471 14.92 -17.80 8.66
C PRO A 471 15.67 -16.62 9.29
N GLY A 472 15.10 -15.43 9.19
CA GLY A 472 15.69 -14.19 9.69
C GLY A 472 16.80 -13.61 8.79
N ALA A 473 17.07 -14.19 7.62
CA ALA A 473 18.01 -13.62 6.66
C ALA A 473 17.42 -12.36 6.01
N THR A 474 18.24 -11.31 5.90
CA THR A 474 17.89 -10.07 5.18
C THR A 474 18.37 -10.08 3.73
N ASP A 475 19.34 -10.93 3.42
CA ASP A 475 19.88 -11.10 2.07
C ASP A 475 19.10 -12.19 1.32
N LEU A 476 18.46 -11.80 0.23
CA LEU A 476 17.68 -12.66 -0.65
C LEU A 476 18.45 -13.11 -1.90
N SER A 477 19.77 -12.87 -1.98
CA SER A 477 20.59 -13.20 -3.15
C SER A 477 20.64 -14.70 -3.47
N SER A 478 20.35 -15.55 -2.47
CA SER A 478 20.30 -17.01 -2.60
C SER A 478 18.89 -17.56 -2.86
N LEU A 479 17.89 -16.68 -3.00
CA LEU A 479 16.50 -17.06 -3.25
C LEU A 479 16.40 -17.84 -4.58
N ARG A 480 15.76 -19.01 -4.53
CA ARG A 480 15.64 -19.90 -5.68
C ARG A 480 14.42 -19.64 -6.56
N TYR A 481 13.39 -19.02 -6.01
CA TYR A 481 12.12 -18.76 -6.72
C TYR A 481 11.66 -17.33 -6.49
N GLY A 482 11.38 -16.60 -7.55
CA GLY A 482 10.88 -15.23 -7.50
C GLY A 482 9.45 -15.10 -6.97
N LYS A 483 8.68 -16.22 -6.95
CA LYS A 483 7.37 -16.28 -6.33
C LYS A 483 7.23 -17.52 -5.47
N VAL A 484 6.68 -17.33 -4.27
CA VAL A 484 6.31 -18.38 -3.33
C VAL A 484 4.80 -18.33 -3.17
N CYS A 485 4.10 -19.32 -3.68
CA CYS A 485 2.66 -19.38 -3.74
C CYS A 485 2.12 -20.39 -2.72
N ILE A 486 1.28 -19.96 -1.80
CA ILE A 486 0.56 -20.82 -0.86
C ILE A 486 -0.70 -21.32 -1.57
N LEU A 487 -0.86 -22.64 -1.64
CA LEU A 487 -2.01 -23.29 -2.27
C LEU A 487 -2.61 -24.28 -1.29
N ALA A 488 -3.70 -23.89 -0.65
CA ALA A 488 -4.44 -24.64 0.35
C ALA A 488 -5.91 -24.81 -0.08
N ASP A 489 -6.58 -25.78 0.50
CA ASP A 489 -8.00 -26.02 0.30
C ASP A 489 -8.83 -24.84 0.83
N ALA A 490 -10.01 -24.61 0.28
CA ALA A 490 -10.88 -23.53 0.70
C ALA A 490 -11.75 -23.89 1.93
N ASP A 491 -11.42 -24.97 2.63
CA ASP A 491 -12.08 -25.38 3.87
C ASP A 491 -11.38 -24.83 5.14
N SER A 492 -11.93 -25.11 6.31
CA SER A 492 -11.39 -24.62 7.59
C SER A 492 -9.98 -25.13 7.89
N ASP A 493 -9.62 -26.33 7.43
CA ASP A 493 -8.29 -26.90 7.65
C ASP A 493 -7.26 -26.26 6.71
N GLY A 494 -7.62 -26.07 5.44
CA GLY A 494 -6.78 -25.39 4.47
C GLY A 494 -6.53 -23.92 4.83
N LEU A 495 -7.57 -23.20 5.26
CA LEU A 495 -7.41 -21.82 5.77
C LEU A 495 -6.49 -21.75 6.99
N HIS A 496 -6.53 -22.77 7.87
CA HIS A 496 -5.61 -22.85 9.00
C HIS A 496 -4.16 -23.09 8.53
N ILE A 497 -3.94 -23.98 7.56
CA ILE A 497 -2.61 -24.24 6.98
C ILE A 497 -2.09 -22.98 6.30
N ALA A 498 -2.92 -22.30 5.51
CA ALA A 498 -2.54 -21.03 4.88
C ALA A 498 -2.15 -19.97 5.93
N THR A 499 -2.92 -19.85 7.03
CA THR A 499 -2.62 -18.93 8.12
C THR A 499 -1.28 -19.27 8.79
N LEU A 500 -0.98 -20.53 9.04
CA LEU A 500 0.30 -20.95 9.62
C LEU A 500 1.48 -20.68 8.69
N LEU A 501 1.31 -20.85 7.38
CA LEU A 501 2.33 -20.51 6.37
C LEU A 501 2.52 -19.00 6.26
N CYS A 502 1.45 -18.22 6.25
CA CYS A 502 1.55 -16.76 6.30
C CYS A 502 2.30 -16.29 7.55
N ALA A 503 1.97 -16.86 8.72
CA ALA A 503 2.65 -16.54 9.97
C ALA A 503 4.15 -16.90 9.94
N LEU A 504 4.52 -18.07 9.41
CA LEU A 504 5.90 -18.48 9.20
C LEU A 504 6.64 -17.46 8.32
N LEU A 505 6.04 -17.06 7.19
CA LEU A 505 6.68 -16.17 6.21
C LEU A 505 6.74 -14.73 6.73
N VAL A 506 5.70 -14.23 7.35
CA VAL A 506 5.66 -12.88 7.94
C VAL A 506 6.65 -12.74 9.10
N LYS A 507 6.75 -13.75 9.97
CA LYS A 507 7.60 -13.66 11.16
C LYS A 507 9.08 -13.99 10.86
N HIS A 508 9.32 -15.07 10.11
CA HIS A 508 10.68 -15.63 9.98
C HIS A 508 11.33 -15.40 8.61
N PHE A 509 10.54 -15.03 7.59
CA PHE A 509 11.01 -14.73 6.23
C PHE A 509 10.48 -13.37 5.77
N ARG A 510 10.36 -12.42 6.69
CA ARG A 510 9.79 -11.09 6.44
C ARG A 510 10.34 -10.39 5.19
N PRO A 511 11.66 -10.40 4.90
CA PRO A 511 12.19 -9.79 3.68
C PRO A 511 11.59 -10.35 2.37
N LEU A 512 11.15 -11.62 2.36
CA LEU A 512 10.44 -12.18 1.20
C LEU A 512 9.05 -11.56 1.02
N VAL A 513 8.36 -11.29 2.13
CA VAL A 513 7.04 -10.65 2.12
C VAL A 513 7.16 -9.20 1.70
N GLU A 514 8.09 -8.46 2.31
CA GLU A 514 8.35 -7.04 2.01
C GLU A 514 8.84 -6.81 0.57
N ALA A 515 9.56 -7.77 0.01
CA ALA A 515 10.00 -7.74 -1.38
C ALA A 515 8.92 -8.18 -2.40
N GLY A 516 7.72 -8.57 -1.92
CA GLY A 516 6.60 -8.97 -2.77
C GLY A 516 6.77 -10.33 -3.43
N HIS A 517 7.50 -11.24 -2.80
CA HIS A 517 7.73 -12.60 -3.32
C HIS A 517 6.68 -13.62 -2.87
N VAL A 518 5.81 -13.30 -1.91
CA VAL A 518 4.85 -14.23 -1.30
C VAL A 518 3.45 -13.98 -1.80
N PHE A 519 2.77 -15.04 -2.21
CA PHE A 519 1.41 -14.99 -2.75
C PHE A 519 0.54 -16.09 -2.15
N VAL A 520 -0.76 -15.80 -2.02
CA VAL A 520 -1.79 -16.80 -1.73
C VAL A 520 -2.57 -17.05 -3.01
N ALA A 521 -2.61 -18.29 -3.44
CA ALA A 521 -3.40 -18.68 -4.60
C ALA A 521 -4.88 -18.83 -4.21
N MET A 522 -5.77 -18.33 -5.06
CA MET A 522 -7.20 -18.32 -4.86
C MET A 522 -7.87 -19.32 -5.82
N PRO A 523 -7.96 -20.61 -5.45
CA PRO A 523 -8.70 -21.60 -6.24
C PRO A 523 -10.19 -21.28 -6.23
N PRO A 524 -10.94 -21.51 -7.31
CA PRO A 524 -12.37 -21.27 -7.34
C PRO A 524 -13.13 -22.31 -6.50
N LEU A 525 -14.20 -21.85 -5.86
CA LEU A 525 -15.15 -22.72 -5.13
C LEU A 525 -16.22 -23.31 -6.05
N TYR A 526 -16.53 -22.63 -7.15
CA TYR A 526 -17.60 -23.04 -8.05
C TYR A 526 -17.12 -23.14 -9.49
N ARG A 527 -17.63 -24.17 -10.17
CA ARG A 527 -17.61 -24.32 -11.61
C ARG A 527 -19.04 -24.24 -12.14
N ILE A 528 -19.27 -23.44 -13.17
CA ILE A 528 -20.56 -23.20 -13.81
C ILE A 528 -20.42 -23.59 -15.28
N ASP A 529 -21.09 -24.64 -15.69
CA ASP A 529 -21.12 -25.09 -17.08
C ASP A 529 -22.41 -24.58 -17.76
N VAL A 530 -22.28 -23.94 -18.92
CA VAL A 530 -23.40 -23.45 -19.74
C VAL A 530 -23.19 -23.92 -21.17
N GLY A 531 -23.79 -25.04 -21.52
CA GLY A 531 -23.59 -25.65 -22.84
C GLY A 531 -22.13 -26.13 -23.03
N LYS A 532 -21.32 -25.37 -23.79
CA LYS A 532 -19.89 -25.65 -24.00
C LYS A 532 -18.97 -24.67 -23.25
N GLU A 533 -19.53 -23.65 -22.65
CA GLU A 533 -18.78 -22.63 -21.91
C GLU A 533 -18.65 -23.03 -20.45
N VAL A 534 -17.51 -22.73 -19.86
CA VAL A 534 -17.19 -22.99 -18.45
C VAL A 534 -16.79 -21.68 -17.79
N PHE A 535 -17.39 -21.39 -16.64
CA PHE A 535 -17.04 -20.27 -15.80
C PHE A 535 -16.60 -20.79 -14.43
N TYR A 536 -15.75 -20.02 -13.78
CA TYR A 536 -15.29 -20.32 -12.42
C TYR A 536 -15.56 -19.12 -11.53
N ALA A 537 -16.01 -19.39 -10.30
CA ALA A 537 -16.28 -18.37 -9.29
C ALA A 537 -15.53 -18.70 -7.99
N LEU A 538 -14.96 -17.67 -7.35
CA LEU A 538 -14.22 -17.80 -6.09
C LEU A 538 -15.15 -18.05 -4.90
N ASP A 539 -16.33 -17.42 -4.92
CA ASP A 539 -17.28 -17.41 -3.82
C ASP A 539 -18.74 -17.42 -4.32
N GLU A 540 -19.68 -17.40 -3.38
CA GLU A 540 -21.13 -17.39 -3.64
C GLU A 540 -21.54 -16.13 -4.41
N SER A 541 -21.00 -14.97 -4.04
CA SER A 541 -21.34 -13.67 -4.66
C SER A 541 -20.91 -13.61 -6.14
N GLU A 542 -19.70 -14.10 -6.44
CA GLU A 542 -19.20 -14.18 -7.82
C GLU A 542 -20.00 -15.20 -8.64
N LYS A 543 -20.37 -16.35 -8.03
CA LYS A 543 -21.25 -17.36 -8.66
C LYS A 543 -22.57 -16.73 -9.05
N ASP A 544 -23.24 -16.03 -8.13
CA ASP A 544 -24.54 -15.42 -8.38
C ASP A 544 -24.45 -14.32 -9.45
N SER A 545 -23.39 -13.52 -9.42
CA SER A 545 -23.11 -12.52 -10.44
C SER A 545 -22.92 -13.12 -11.84
N ILE A 546 -22.25 -14.29 -11.91
CA ILE A 546 -22.09 -15.02 -13.18
C ILE A 546 -23.41 -15.57 -13.67
N LEU A 547 -24.22 -16.14 -12.77
CA LEU A 547 -25.55 -16.68 -13.12
C LEU A 547 -26.48 -15.57 -13.62
N ASP A 548 -26.52 -14.42 -12.95
CA ASP A 548 -27.28 -13.25 -13.37
C ASP A 548 -26.87 -12.75 -14.77
N ARG A 549 -25.55 -12.73 -15.03
CA ARG A 549 -25.01 -12.35 -16.34
C ARG A 549 -25.44 -13.32 -17.43
N ILE A 550 -25.35 -14.63 -17.16
CA ILE A 550 -25.78 -15.69 -18.09
C ILE A 550 -27.25 -15.52 -18.44
N GLU A 551 -28.10 -15.20 -17.45
CA GLU A 551 -29.54 -14.98 -17.65
C GLU A 551 -29.81 -13.71 -18.46
N LYS A 552 -29.16 -12.60 -18.13
CA LYS A 552 -29.29 -11.31 -18.87
C LYS A 552 -28.84 -11.43 -20.34
N GLU A 553 -27.77 -12.17 -20.60
CA GLU A 553 -27.25 -12.42 -21.95
C GLU A 553 -28.06 -13.49 -22.71
N LYS A 554 -29.06 -14.10 -22.06
CA LYS A 554 -29.90 -15.17 -22.61
C LYS A 554 -29.11 -16.30 -23.28
N ARG A 555 -27.97 -16.68 -22.64
CA ARG A 555 -27.12 -17.77 -23.15
C ARG A 555 -27.88 -19.07 -23.18
N ARG A 556 -27.80 -19.79 -24.31
CA ARG A 556 -28.52 -21.05 -24.52
C ARG A 556 -27.68 -22.23 -24.00
N GLY A 557 -28.28 -23.07 -23.15
CA GLY A 557 -27.66 -24.28 -22.64
C GLY A 557 -28.23 -24.68 -21.27
N LYS A 558 -28.03 -25.93 -20.89
CA LYS A 558 -28.33 -26.38 -19.53
C LYS A 558 -27.26 -25.81 -18.61
N ILE A 559 -27.67 -25.11 -17.58
CA ILE A 559 -26.77 -24.61 -16.53
C ILE A 559 -26.55 -25.74 -15.52
N SER A 560 -25.29 -26.02 -15.22
CA SER A 560 -24.87 -26.93 -14.16
C SER A 560 -23.85 -26.25 -13.27
N VAL A 561 -24.09 -26.24 -11.96
CA VAL A 561 -23.18 -25.66 -10.97
C VAL A 561 -22.59 -26.79 -10.14
N GLN A 562 -21.28 -26.86 -10.10
CA GLN A 562 -20.52 -27.79 -9.25
C GLN A 562 -19.74 -26.97 -8.21
N ARG A 563 -19.83 -27.37 -6.93
CA ARG A 563 -19.01 -26.83 -5.85
C ARG A 563 -17.82 -27.76 -5.62
N PHE A 564 -16.60 -27.19 -5.56
CA PHE A 564 -15.40 -27.88 -5.13
C PHE A 564 -15.27 -27.79 -3.60
N LYS A 565 -15.04 -28.92 -2.93
CA LYS A 565 -14.79 -28.95 -1.49
C LYS A 565 -13.32 -28.78 -1.14
N GLY A 566 -12.44 -29.06 -2.12
CA GLY A 566 -10.99 -28.90 -1.99
C GLY A 566 -10.27 -29.15 -3.30
N LEU A 567 -8.97 -28.87 -3.32
CA LEU A 567 -8.07 -29.03 -4.48
C LEU A 567 -8.01 -30.48 -4.99
N GLY A 568 -8.22 -31.44 -4.10
CA GLY A 568 -8.22 -32.85 -4.46
C GLY A 568 -9.38 -33.28 -5.36
N GLU A 569 -10.46 -32.48 -5.44
CA GLU A 569 -11.60 -32.70 -6.34
C GLU A 569 -11.39 -32.11 -7.73
N MET A 570 -10.38 -31.25 -7.88
CA MET A 570 -10.01 -30.67 -9.18
C MET A 570 -9.09 -31.62 -9.95
N ASN A 571 -9.44 -31.90 -11.19
CA ASN A 571 -8.50 -32.61 -12.05
C ASN A 571 -7.32 -31.68 -12.44
N PRO A 572 -6.18 -32.24 -12.89
CA PRO A 572 -4.99 -31.44 -13.20
C PRO A 572 -5.22 -30.32 -14.23
N LEU A 573 -6.13 -30.50 -15.20
CA LEU A 573 -6.45 -29.50 -16.19
C LEU A 573 -7.21 -28.33 -15.58
N GLN A 574 -8.21 -28.61 -14.75
CA GLN A 574 -8.96 -27.59 -14.02
C GLN A 574 -8.05 -26.80 -13.09
N LEU A 575 -7.19 -27.48 -12.33
CA LEU A 575 -6.24 -26.83 -11.42
C LEU A 575 -5.24 -25.95 -12.18
N ARG A 576 -4.81 -26.39 -13.36
CA ARG A 576 -3.97 -25.58 -14.24
C ARG A 576 -4.68 -24.33 -14.69
N GLU A 577 -5.85 -24.46 -15.30
CA GLU A 577 -6.60 -23.35 -15.92
C GLU A 577 -7.08 -22.31 -14.91
N THR A 578 -7.33 -22.69 -13.66
CA THR A 578 -7.89 -21.78 -12.67
C THR A 578 -6.88 -21.20 -11.71
N THR A 579 -5.80 -21.97 -11.40
CA THR A 579 -4.97 -21.66 -10.22
C THR A 579 -3.47 -21.59 -10.54
N MET A 580 -3.00 -22.24 -11.61
CA MET A 580 -1.56 -22.32 -11.87
C MET A 580 -1.12 -21.58 -13.13
N ASP A 581 -1.95 -21.47 -14.16
CA ASP A 581 -1.62 -20.76 -15.39
C ASP A 581 -1.50 -19.25 -15.12
N PRO A 582 -0.35 -18.62 -15.42
CA PRO A 582 -0.14 -17.18 -15.20
C PRO A 582 -1.19 -16.26 -15.83
N ASN A 583 -1.85 -16.71 -16.91
CA ASN A 583 -2.81 -15.89 -17.64
C ASN A 583 -4.23 -15.93 -17.04
N THR A 584 -4.56 -16.94 -16.25
CA THR A 584 -5.93 -17.18 -15.79
C THR A 584 -6.07 -17.30 -14.29
N ARG A 585 -4.98 -17.57 -13.58
CA ARG A 585 -4.95 -17.71 -12.12
C ARG A 585 -5.16 -16.39 -11.40
N ARG A 586 -5.66 -16.48 -10.16
CA ARG A 586 -5.73 -15.36 -9.23
C ARG A 586 -4.74 -15.59 -8.08
N LEU A 587 -3.80 -14.67 -7.92
CA LEU A 587 -2.84 -14.64 -6.82
C LEU A 587 -3.02 -13.35 -6.04
N VAL A 588 -3.12 -13.45 -4.72
CA VAL A 588 -3.10 -12.30 -3.82
C VAL A 588 -1.70 -12.18 -3.24
N CYS A 589 -1.04 -11.05 -3.47
CA CYS A 589 0.26 -10.77 -2.88
C CYS A 589 0.08 -10.58 -1.36
N LEU A 590 0.87 -11.30 -0.57
CA LEU A 590 0.91 -11.09 0.87
C LEU A 590 1.71 -9.83 1.16
N THR A 591 1.03 -8.81 1.66
CA THR A 591 1.63 -7.53 2.07
C THR A 591 1.41 -7.32 3.56
N VAL A 592 2.35 -6.63 4.19
CA VAL A 592 2.22 -6.15 5.56
C VAL A 592 2.09 -4.63 5.46
N GLU A 593 0.87 -4.11 5.48
CA GLU A 593 0.58 -2.68 5.38
C GLU A 593 0.81 -1.98 6.72
N ASP A 594 0.41 -2.65 7.80
CA ASP A 594 0.59 -2.19 9.17
C ASP A 594 1.17 -3.35 9.97
N LEU A 595 2.42 -3.16 10.40
CA LEU A 595 3.17 -4.19 11.09
C LEU A 595 2.54 -4.56 12.43
N GLU A 596 2.06 -3.57 13.13
CA GLU A 596 1.51 -3.67 14.48
C GLU A 596 0.16 -4.34 14.47
N GLN A 597 -0.71 -3.93 13.58
CA GLN A 597 -2.01 -4.57 13.40
C GLN A 597 -1.84 -6.01 12.94
N THR A 598 -0.86 -6.26 12.05
CA THR A 598 -0.55 -7.61 11.58
C THR A 598 -0.02 -8.48 12.72
N ASP A 599 0.94 -7.99 13.49
CA ASP A 599 1.51 -8.72 14.62
C ASP A 599 0.46 -8.92 15.73
N ALA A 600 -0.34 -7.91 16.06
CA ALA A 600 -1.42 -8.01 17.03
C ALA A 600 -2.50 -9.01 16.60
N LEU A 601 -2.89 -9.00 15.32
CA LEU A 601 -3.86 -9.94 14.77
C LEU A 601 -3.31 -11.37 14.76
N MET A 602 -2.07 -11.56 14.32
CA MET A 602 -1.42 -12.86 14.30
C MET A 602 -1.18 -13.40 15.72
N ASP A 603 -0.82 -12.54 16.67
CA ASP A 603 -0.70 -12.92 18.09
C ASP A 603 -2.06 -13.35 18.65
N MET A 604 -3.11 -12.57 18.41
CA MET A 604 -4.48 -12.93 18.80
C MET A 604 -4.91 -14.27 18.19
N LEU A 605 -4.63 -14.50 16.90
CA LEU A 605 -5.03 -15.73 16.21
C LEU A 605 -4.21 -16.97 16.65
N LEU A 606 -2.90 -16.84 16.89
CA LEU A 606 -1.97 -17.96 16.97
C LEU A 606 -1.33 -18.17 18.35
N ALA A 607 -1.26 -17.14 19.21
CA ALA A 607 -0.66 -17.31 20.53
C ALA A 607 -1.55 -18.15 21.46
N LYS A 608 -0.96 -19.14 22.13
CA LYS A 608 -1.69 -20.08 23.02
C LYS A 608 -2.44 -19.39 24.14
N LYS A 609 -1.80 -18.36 24.74
CA LYS A 609 -2.37 -17.61 25.87
C LYS A 609 -3.50 -16.63 25.50
N ARG A 610 -3.76 -16.43 24.22
CA ARG A 610 -4.81 -15.51 23.72
C ARG A 610 -6.15 -16.20 23.39
N SER A 611 -6.40 -17.39 23.95
CA SER A 611 -7.63 -18.15 23.67
C SER A 611 -8.91 -17.45 24.16
N SER A 612 -8.85 -16.71 25.28
CA SER A 612 -9.95 -15.88 25.77
C SER A 612 -10.27 -14.73 24.83
N ASP A 613 -9.23 -14.07 24.31
CA ASP A 613 -9.36 -12.93 23.41
C ASP A 613 -9.95 -13.37 22.06
N ARG A 614 -9.54 -14.56 21.54
CA ARG A 614 -10.17 -15.17 20.36
C ARG A 614 -11.64 -15.44 20.55
N LYS A 615 -12.02 -15.95 21.74
CA LYS A 615 -13.42 -16.19 22.06
C LYS A 615 -14.23 -14.90 22.07
N GLU A 616 -13.74 -13.87 22.74
CA GLU A 616 -14.36 -12.54 22.79
C GLU A 616 -14.45 -11.92 21.38
N TRP A 617 -13.39 -12.03 20.59
CA TRP A 617 -13.37 -11.56 19.20
C TRP A 617 -14.42 -12.28 18.34
N LEU A 618 -14.53 -13.61 18.46
CA LEU A 618 -15.55 -14.40 17.75
C LEU A 618 -16.96 -14.03 18.21
N GLU A 619 -17.18 -13.83 19.51
CA GLU A 619 -18.48 -13.43 20.06
C GLU A 619 -18.89 -12.03 19.60
N SER A 620 -17.91 -11.11 19.47
CA SER A 620 -18.16 -9.72 19.03
C SER A 620 -18.29 -9.56 17.51
N LYS A 621 -17.66 -10.45 16.72
CA LYS A 621 -17.56 -10.35 15.26
C LYS A 621 -18.25 -11.49 14.51
N GLY A 622 -18.76 -12.50 15.23
CA GLY A 622 -19.33 -13.71 14.63
C GLY A 622 -20.54 -13.48 13.72
N ASN A 623 -21.30 -12.42 13.98
CA ASN A 623 -22.43 -11.99 13.14
C ASN A 623 -22.01 -11.21 11.87
N LEU A 624 -20.73 -10.94 11.67
CA LEU A 624 -20.18 -10.36 10.43
C LEU A 624 -19.73 -11.42 9.43
N VAL A 625 -19.80 -12.71 9.80
CA VAL A 625 -19.56 -13.81 8.88
C VAL A 625 -20.80 -14.00 8.04
N ASP A 626 -20.74 -13.72 6.77
CA ASP A 626 -21.71 -14.22 5.81
C ASP A 626 -21.60 -15.76 5.82
N LEU A 627 -22.61 -16.38 6.41
CA LEU A 627 -22.75 -17.84 6.35
C LEU A 627 -23.07 -18.21 4.91
N ALA A 628 -22.04 -18.49 4.13
CA ALA A 628 -22.16 -19.05 2.79
C ALA A 628 -22.62 -20.51 2.81
#